data_0c950019fd80cb979aa773c1fad14982
#
_entry.id   0c950019fd80cb979aa773c1fad14982
#
_cell.length_a   1.000
_cell.length_b   1.000
_cell.length_c   1.000
_cell.angle_alpha   90.00
_cell.angle_beta   90.00
_cell.angle_gamma   90.00
#
_symmetry.space_group_name_H-M   'P 1'
#
loop_
_entity.id
_entity.type
_entity.pdbx_description
1 polymer ?
#
loop_
_entity_poly.entity_id
_entity_poly.type
_entity_poly.pdbx_seq_one_letter_code
_entity_poly.pdbx_strand_id
1 'polypeptide(L)'
;LSNELQKLDIGRWGDQVIGLGEDADVHLTISESYSSSMIQVPIHVRRAKAEGPVVFVTAAIHGDELNGTGAIRELIQEELELTRGALILVPVLNLLAFDRHTRYTPDRRDLNRSFPGSASGNMASRMARTLFDQIVGRADFGIDLHTAAIRRTNYPNVRGDLSNPAVRRIATAFGSEIVLNGQGPGGALRREACQVGCPTIIMEGGEIWKVEPDVVANAARGVRNVLRDLEMLGGPPEQAPYQVIVETSKWVRAEKGGFLQFHVQPGEVIVKGQPVATNTNLLGRERCILEAPFDAVVIGMTTLPAGSPGEPVCHLGMLPEGFDPETLHQLRGGTQREAT
;
A
#
# COMPACT_ATOMS: atom_id res chain seq x y z
N LEU A 1 -28.95 5.18 9.35
CA LEU A 1 -29.16 5.42 7.92
C LEU A 1 -28.01 4.72 7.22
N SER A 2 -28.27 3.58 6.54
CA SER A 2 -27.33 2.88 5.67
C SER A 2 -26.96 3.84 4.55
N ASN A 3 -25.74 4.39 4.59
CA ASN A 3 -25.16 5.08 3.43
C ASN A 3 -24.70 4.00 2.45
N GLU A 4 -25.64 3.40 1.73
CA GLU A 4 -25.28 2.57 0.59
C GLU A 4 -24.59 3.46 -0.45
N LEU A 5 -23.35 3.12 -0.81
CA LEU A 5 -22.63 3.80 -1.86
C LEU A 5 -23.35 3.50 -3.18
N GLN A 6 -23.74 4.55 -3.92
CA GLN A 6 -24.35 4.37 -5.23
C GLN A 6 -23.36 3.71 -6.19
N LYS A 7 -23.72 2.55 -6.75
CA LYS A 7 -22.91 1.91 -7.80
C LYS A 7 -22.98 2.75 -9.07
N LEU A 8 -21.84 3.15 -9.59
CA LEU A 8 -21.71 3.95 -10.81
C LEU A 8 -21.27 3.06 -11.99
N ASP A 9 -21.67 3.46 -13.19
CA ASP A 9 -21.26 2.80 -14.43
C ASP A 9 -19.78 3.06 -14.71
N ILE A 10 -18.99 2.00 -14.85
CA ILE A 10 -17.56 2.05 -15.18
C ILE A 10 -17.31 2.67 -16.57
N GLY A 11 -18.23 2.49 -17.49
CA GLY A 11 -18.14 3.03 -18.85
C GLY A 11 -18.47 4.52 -18.97
N ARG A 12 -18.90 5.20 -17.90
CA ARG A 12 -19.29 6.61 -17.96
C ARG A 12 -18.53 7.46 -16.95
N TRP A 13 -17.74 8.42 -17.44
CA TRP A 13 -16.96 9.36 -16.67
C TRP A 13 -17.29 10.80 -17.09
N GLY A 14 -18.22 11.44 -16.37
CA GLY A 14 -18.80 12.70 -16.81
C GLY A 14 -19.48 12.55 -18.18
N ASP A 15 -19.05 13.34 -19.15
CA ASP A 15 -19.54 13.29 -20.54
C ASP A 15 -18.80 12.26 -21.41
N GLN A 16 -17.69 11.70 -20.92
CA GLN A 16 -16.93 10.69 -21.65
C GLN A 16 -17.53 9.30 -21.48
N VAL A 17 -17.66 8.57 -22.58
CA VAL A 17 -18.10 7.17 -22.62
C VAL A 17 -16.93 6.32 -23.09
N ILE A 18 -16.64 5.25 -22.33
CA ILE A 18 -15.60 4.25 -22.64
C ILE A 18 -16.32 2.93 -22.93
N GLY A 19 -16.21 2.45 -24.15
CA GLY A 19 -16.84 1.20 -24.61
C GLY A 19 -16.11 -0.05 -24.11
N LEU A 20 -16.72 -1.21 -24.31
CA LEU A 20 -16.05 -2.51 -24.08
C LEU A 20 -14.90 -2.67 -25.08
N GLY A 21 -13.74 -3.11 -24.58
CA GLY A 21 -12.51 -3.27 -25.34
C GLY A 21 -11.78 -1.94 -25.62
N GLU A 22 -12.13 -0.86 -24.93
CA GLU A 22 -11.51 0.45 -25.06
C GLU A 22 -10.73 0.83 -23.81
N ASP A 23 -9.65 1.59 -23.99
CA ASP A 23 -8.87 2.27 -22.97
C ASP A 23 -9.03 3.77 -23.12
N ALA A 24 -9.09 4.51 -22.02
CA ALA A 24 -9.15 5.96 -22.06
C ALA A 24 -8.53 6.61 -20.83
N ASP A 25 -7.94 7.77 -21.03
CA ASP A 25 -7.55 8.67 -19.96
C ASP A 25 -8.71 9.63 -19.65
N VAL A 26 -9.07 9.70 -18.39
CA VAL A 26 -10.10 10.59 -17.86
C VAL A 26 -9.52 11.51 -16.80
N HIS A 27 -10.10 12.69 -16.63
CA HIS A 27 -9.67 13.68 -15.65
C HIS A 27 -10.81 13.96 -14.67
N LEU A 28 -10.63 13.47 -13.42
CA LEU A 28 -11.62 13.66 -12.36
C LEU A 28 -11.38 14.98 -11.64
N THR A 29 -12.28 15.93 -11.77
CA THR A 29 -12.24 17.18 -10.99
C THR A 29 -12.54 16.91 -9.52
N ILE A 30 -11.57 17.21 -8.65
CA ILE A 30 -11.65 16.97 -7.19
C ILE A 30 -11.74 18.26 -6.39
N SER A 31 -11.33 19.39 -6.95
CA SER A 31 -11.33 20.70 -6.29
C SER A 31 -11.14 21.82 -7.31
N GLU A 32 -11.17 23.04 -6.83
CA GLU A 32 -10.86 24.26 -7.57
C GLU A 32 -9.84 25.09 -6.77
N SER A 33 -8.88 25.70 -7.47
CA SER A 33 -7.89 26.59 -6.86
C SER A 33 -8.43 28.00 -6.62
N TYR A 34 -7.69 28.83 -5.90
CA TYR A 34 -8.05 30.25 -5.70
C TYR A 34 -8.14 31.06 -7.01
N SER A 35 -7.49 30.58 -8.08
CA SER A 35 -7.54 31.20 -9.40
C SER A 35 -8.62 30.61 -10.31
N SER A 36 -9.57 29.86 -9.74
CA SER A 36 -10.62 29.14 -10.48
C SER A 36 -10.11 28.06 -11.44
N SER A 37 -8.85 27.64 -11.29
CA SER A 37 -8.31 26.52 -12.06
C SER A 37 -8.79 25.21 -11.44
N MET A 38 -9.33 24.30 -12.27
CA MET A 38 -9.78 23.00 -11.84
C MET A 38 -8.58 22.11 -11.46
N ILE A 39 -8.67 21.45 -10.31
CA ILE A 39 -7.72 20.45 -9.86
C ILE A 39 -8.27 19.09 -10.24
N GLN A 40 -7.58 18.42 -11.17
CA GLN A 40 -8.06 17.19 -11.81
C GLN A 40 -7.07 16.05 -11.61
N VAL A 41 -7.54 14.94 -11.06
CA VAL A 41 -6.77 13.69 -10.93
C VAL A 41 -6.82 12.94 -12.25
N PRO A 42 -5.67 12.62 -12.87
CA PRO A 42 -5.61 11.79 -14.06
C PRO A 42 -5.88 10.33 -13.69
N ILE A 43 -6.74 9.68 -14.45
CA ILE A 43 -7.15 8.29 -14.27
C ILE A 43 -7.06 7.59 -15.62
N HIS A 44 -6.39 6.44 -15.68
CA HIS A 44 -6.45 5.56 -16.85
C HIS A 44 -7.48 4.46 -16.58
N VAL A 45 -8.42 4.31 -17.50
CA VAL A 45 -9.46 3.26 -17.43
C VAL A 45 -9.27 2.31 -18.60
N ARG A 46 -9.15 1.02 -18.29
CA ARG A 46 -9.05 -0.06 -19.30
C ARG A 46 -10.23 -0.99 -19.15
N ARG A 47 -11.00 -1.20 -20.22
CA ARG A 47 -12.14 -2.11 -20.25
C ARG A 47 -11.88 -3.29 -21.17
N ALA A 48 -12.12 -4.50 -20.66
CA ALA A 48 -12.13 -5.69 -21.49
C ALA A 48 -13.32 -5.71 -22.47
N LYS A 49 -13.27 -6.61 -23.46
CA LYS A 49 -14.40 -6.85 -24.39
C LYS A 49 -15.58 -7.54 -23.71
N ALA A 50 -15.39 -8.16 -22.54
CA ALA A 50 -16.41 -8.83 -21.74
C ALA A 50 -16.59 -8.15 -20.39
N GLU A 51 -17.82 -8.05 -19.91
CA GLU A 51 -18.12 -7.57 -18.55
C GLU A 51 -17.51 -8.50 -17.49
N GLY A 52 -17.21 -7.95 -16.32
CA GLY A 52 -16.61 -8.68 -15.22
C GLY A 52 -16.31 -7.78 -14.04
N PRO A 53 -15.45 -8.20 -13.11
CA PRO A 53 -15.08 -7.39 -11.96
C PRO A 53 -14.42 -6.08 -12.37
N VAL A 54 -14.63 -5.05 -11.56
CA VAL A 54 -13.93 -3.75 -11.68
C VAL A 54 -12.96 -3.63 -10.53
N VAL A 55 -11.67 -3.44 -10.84
CA VAL A 55 -10.61 -3.25 -9.85
C VAL A 55 -10.06 -1.84 -9.94
N PHE A 56 -9.98 -1.13 -8.81
CA PHE A 56 -9.19 0.09 -8.77
C PHE A 56 -7.80 -0.16 -8.19
N VAL A 57 -6.81 0.55 -8.72
CA VAL A 57 -5.45 0.62 -8.17
C VAL A 57 -5.10 2.09 -8.00
N THR A 58 -4.79 2.50 -6.77
CA THR A 58 -4.45 3.87 -6.42
C THR A 58 -3.04 3.96 -5.86
N ALA A 59 -2.40 5.11 -6.01
CA ALA A 59 -1.13 5.43 -5.38
C ALA A 59 -1.07 6.91 -4.98
N ALA A 60 -0.04 7.27 -4.25
CA ALA A 60 0.22 8.64 -3.80
C ALA A 60 -0.99 9.31 -3.13
N ILE A 61 -1.71 8.56 -2.26
CA ILE A 61 -2.68 9.14 -1.32
C ILE A 61 -1.95 10.06 -0.32
N HIS A 62 -0.68 9.76 -0.05
CA HIS A 62 0.30 10.66 0.52
C HIS A 62 1.25 11.10 -0.61
N GLY A 63 1.40 12.39 -0.82
CA GLY A 63 2.07 12.92 -2.03
C GLY A 63 3.58 12.70 -2.08
N ASP A 64 4.18 12.24 -1.01
CA ASP A 64 5.60 11.87 -0.90
C ASP A 64 5.88 10.38 -1.15
N GLU A 65 4.84 9.54 -1.32
CA GLU A 65 4.92 8.08 -1.50
C GLU A 65 4.88 7.72 -3.00
N LEU A 66 6.04 7.52 -3.64
CA LEU A 66 6.16 7.49 -5.11
C LEU A 66 6.30 6.09 -5.74
N ASN A 67 6.63 5.04 -4.98
CA ASN A 67 6.82 3.70 -5.52
C ASN A 67 5.56 3.17 -6.23
N GLY A 68 4.39 3.38 -5.61
CA GLY A 68 3.11 3.00 -6.20
C GLY A 68 2.80 3.74 -7.51
N THR A 69 3.16 5.03 -7.59
CA THR A 69 3.05 5.81 -8.84
C THR A 69 3.90 5.19 -9.94
N GLY A 70 5.12 4.75 -9.61
CA GLY A 70 6.00 4.03 -10.55
C GLY A 70 5.35 2.75 -11.07
N ALA A 71 4.79 1.93 -10.18
CA ALA A 71 4.13 0.67 -10.53
C ALA A 71 2.88 0.89 -11.41
N ILE A 72 2.04 1.87 -11.08
CA ILE A 72 0.85 2.17 -11.88
C ILE A 72 1.25 2.67 -13.29
N ARG A 73 2.29 3.49 -13.39
CA ARG A 73 2.79 3.95 -14.70
C ARG A 73 3.31 2.79 -15.56
N GLU A 74 3.98 1.81 -14.95
CA GLU A 74 4.39 0.58 -15.63
C GLU A 74 3.16 -0.17 -16.16
N LEU A 75 2.13 -0.39 -15.33
CA LEU A 75 0.89 -1.07 -15.72
C LEU A 75 0.09 -0.32 -16.81
N ILE A 76 0.17 1.01 -16.85
CA ILE A 76 -0.47 1.81 -17.92
C ILE A 76 0.28 1.61 -19.25
N GLN A 77 1.62 1.60 -19.21
CA GLN A 77 2.45 1.47 -20.42
C GLN A 77 2.46 0.02 -20.95
N GLU A 78 2.16 -0.95 -20.10
CA GLU A 78 2.05 -2.35 -20.51
C GLU A 78 0.73 -2.58 -21.26
N GLU A 79 0.80 -3.30 -22.38
CA GLU A 79 -0.38 -3.75 -23.12
C GLU A 79 -1.04 -4.94 -22.39
N LEU A 80 -1.69 -4.65 -21.24
CA LEU A 80 -2.43 -5.67 -20.49
C LEU A 80 -3.70 -6.06 -21.24
N GLU A 81 -3.76 -7.27 -21.75
CA GLU A 81 -4.95 -7.83 -22.37
C GLU A 81 -5.92 -8.37 -21.31
N LEU A 82 -6.84 -7.52 -20.85
CA LEU A 82 -7.90 -7.96 -19.95
C LEU A 82 -8.86 -8.91 -20.66
N THR A 83 -9.11 -10.09 -20.04
CA THR A 83 -10.08 -11.08 -20.53
C THR A 83 -11.51 -10.67 -20.24
N ARG A 84 -11.74 -10.01 -19.09
CA ARG A 84 -13.05 -9.53 -18.62
C ARG A 84 -12.89 -8.37 -17.63
N GLY A 85 -13.97 -7.61 -17.44
CA GLY A 85 -14.07 -6.55 -16.43
C GLY A 85 -13.35 -5.27 -16.82
N ALA A 86 -12.94 -4.51 -15.81
CA ALA A 86 -12.26 -3.23 -16.02
C ALA A 86 -11.22 -2.92 -14.93
N LEU A 87 -10.22 -2.14 -15.29
CA LEU A 87 -9.15 -1.68 -14.41
C LEU A 87 -9.14 -0.15 -14.38
N ILE A 88 -9.19 0.42 -13.17
CA ILE A 88 -9.09 1.86 -12.91
C ILE A 88 -7.71 2.11 -12.31
N LEU A 89 -6.83 2.81 -12.99
CA LEU A 89 -5.47 3.10 -12.60
C LEU A 89 -5.32 4.59 -12.25
N VAL A 90 -5.02 4.89 -10.98
CA VAL A 90 -4.89 6.26 -10.48
C VAL A 90 -3.47 6.46 -9.95
N PRO A 91 -2.53 6.95 -10.78
CA PRO A 91 -1.12 7.04 -10.40
C PRO A 91 -0.85 8.03 -9.25
N VAL A 92 -1.68 9.04 -9.11
CA VAL A 92 -1.58 10.05 -8.04
C VAL A 92 -2.97 10.42 -7.55
N LEU A 93 -3.35 9.90 -6.37
CA LEU A 93 -4.67 10.17 -5.80
C LEU A 93 -4.75 11.57 -5.15
N ASN A 94 -3.68 12.02 -4.51
CA ASN A 94 -3.60 13.31 -3.81
C ASN A 94 -2.65 14.27 -4.54
N LEU A 95 -3.12 14.81 -5.66
CA LEU A 95 -2.32 15.68 -6.53
C LEU A 95 -1.79 16.91 -5.77
N LEU A 96 -2.59 17.51 -4.88
CA LEU A 96 -2.20 18.70 -4.12
C LEU A 96 -1.05 18.44 -3.12
N ALA A 97 -0.98 17.24 -2.57
CA ALA A 97 0.11 16.82 -1.70
C ALA A 97 1.33 16.40 -2.53
N PHE A 98 1.10 15.75 -3.67
CA PHE A 98 2.14 15.33 -4.61
C PHE A 98 2.94 16.53 -5.16
N ASP A 99 2.28 17.59 -5.61
CA ASP A 99 2.94 18.80 -6.10
C ASP A 99 3.83 19.49 -5.04
N ARG A 100 3.58 19.19 -3.77
CA ARG A 100 4.35 19.72 -2.62
C ARG A 100 5.32 18.70 -2.03
N HIS A 101 5.34 17.48 -2.57
CA HIS A 101 6.15 16.37 -2.04
C HIS A 101 5.93 16.15 -0.55
N THR A 102 4.68 16.21 -0.10
CA THR A 102 4.30 16.08 1.31
C THR A 102 3.24 15.02 1.50
N ARG A 103 3.15 14.50 2.72
CA ARG A 103 2.12 13.55 3.12
C ARG A 103 0.71 14.18 3.11
N TYR A 104 0.60 15.43 3.51
CA TYR A 104 -0.65 16.08 3.87
C TYR A 104 -1.20 16.97 2.76
N THR A 105 -2.53 17.08 2.69
CA THR A 105 -3.21 18.12 1.91
C THR A 105 -2.83 19.53 2.39
N PRO A 106 -3.03 20.59 1.58
CA PRO A 106 -2.68 21.96 1.95
C PRO A 106 -3.28 22.46 3.26
N ASP A 107 -4.45 21.93 3.66
CA ASP A 107 -5.08 22.20 4.96
C ASP A 107 -4.51 21.37 6.12
N ARG A 108 -3.33 20.73 5.91
CA ARG A 108 -2.56 19.94 6.87
C ARG A 108 -3.28 18.70 7.39
N ARG A 109 -4.21 18.15 6.61
CA ARG A 109 -4.93 16.93 6.96
C ARG A 109 -4.39 15.73 6.20
N ASP A 110 -4.48 14.58 6.85
CA ASP A 110 -4.20 13.30 6.22
C ASP A 110 -5.43 12.87 5.40
N LEU A 111 -5.29 12.81 4.06
CA LEU A 111 -6.36 12.37 3.19
C LEU A 111 -6.80 10.95 3.53
N ASN A 112 -5.85 10.08 3.91
CA ASN A 112 -6.10 8.70 4.33
C ASN A 112 -6.64 8.58 5.79
N ARG A 113 -7.23 9.66 6.31
CA ARG A 113 -8.04 9.73 7.54
C ARG A 113 -9.35 10.49 7.30
N SER A 114 -9.62 10.79 6.04
CA SER A 114 -10.75 11.66 5.69
C SER A 114 -11.87 10.96 4.92
N PHE A 115 -11.70 9.68 4.54
CA PHE A 115 -12.73 8.88 3.86
C PHE A 115 -13.84 8.43 4.81
N PRO A 116 -15.08 8.23 4.30
CA PRO A 116 -15.54 8.44 2.93
C PRO A 116 -15.72 9.92 2.56
N GLY A 117 -15.51 10.84 3.48
CA GLY A 117 -15.60 12.26 3.27
C GLY A 117 -17.01 12.84 3.30
N SER A 118 -17.11 14.16 3.08
CA SER A 118 -18.37 14.91 3.06
C SER A 118 -18.28 16.08 2.09
N ALA A 119 -19.31 16.29 1.29
CA ALA A 119 -19.40 17.42 0.35
C ALA A 119 -19.42 18.80 1.04
N SER A 120 -19.81 18.87 2.32
CA SER A 120 -19.83 20.08 3.14
C SER A 120 -18.62 20.20 4.09
N GLY A 121 -17.67 19.26 4.03
CA GLY A 121 -16.51 19.22 4.91
C GLY A 121 -15.39 20.18 4.52
N ASN A 122 -14.25 20.07 5.22
CA ASN A 122 -13.01 20.75 4.85
C ASN A 122 -12.44 20.21 3.51
N MET A 123 -11.34 20.80 3.03
CA MET A 123 -10.74 20.45 1.73
C MET A 123 -10.48 18.92 1.61
N ALA A 124 -9.76 18.34 2.57
CA ALA A 124 -9.45 16.91 2.53
C ALA A 124 -10.72 16.04 2.53
N SER A 125 -11.72 16.39 3.33
CA SER A 125 -13.00 15.67 3.41
C SER A 125 -13.82 15.77 2.12
N ARG A 126 -13.82 16.92 1.46
CA ARG A 126 -14.50 17.11 0.15
C ARG A 126 -13.80 16.34 -0.96
N MET A 127 -12.46 16.39 -0.99
CA MET A 127 -11.67 15.58 -1.92
C MET A 127 -11.94 14.08 -1.71
N ALA A 128 -11.86 13.62 -0.44
CA ALA A 128 -12.13 12.24 -0.08
C ALA A 128 -13.52 11.80 -0.57
N ARG A 129 -14.55 12.64 -0.39
CA ARG A 129 -15.92 12.32 -0.85
C ARG A 129 -15.98 12.12 -2.37
N THR A 130 -15.40 13.04 -3.15
CA THR A 130 -15.40 12.94 -4.61
C THR A 130 -14.65 11.71 -5.08
N LEU A 131 -13.44 11.46 -4.53
CA LEU A 131 -12.63 10.29 -4.88
C LEU A 131 -13.34 8.98 -4.50
N PHE A 132 -13.95 8.93 -3.32
CA PHE A 132 -14.67 7.75 -2.85
C PHE A 132 -15.88 7.43 -3.74
N ASP A 133 -16.72 8.40 -4.02
CA ASP A 133 -17.89 8.21 -4.86
C ASP A 133 -17.51 7.80 -6.28
N GLN A 134 -16.50 8.44 -6.85
CA GLN A 134 -16.16 8.26 -8.26
C GLN A 134 -15.28 7.04 -8.53
N ILE A 135 -14.45 6.60 -7.58
CA ILE A 135 -13.55 5.46 -7.75
C ILE A 135 -14.14 4.22 -7.07
N VAL A 136 -14.37 4.27 -5.76
CA VAL A 136 -14.91 3.11 -5.01
C VAL A 136 -16.33 2.79 -5.47
N GLY A 137 -17.16 3.80 -5.78
CA GLY A 137 -18.50 3.61 -6.32
C GLY A 137 -18.59 2.86 -7.65
N ARG A 138 -17.47 2.71 -8.38
CA ARG A 138 -17.40 1.93 -9.62
C ARG A 138 -16.78 0.55 -9.46
N ALA A 139 -16.04 0.33 -8.37
CA ALA A 139 -15.20 -0.84 -8.23
C ALA A 139 -15.84 -1.95 -7.39
N ASP A 140 -15.41 -3.18 -7.65
CA ASP A 140 -15.73 -4.36 -6.87
C ASP A 140 -14.60 -4.74 -5.93
N PHE A 141 -13.34 -4.39 -6.28
CA PHE A 141 -12.14 -4.62 -5.48
C PHE A 141 -11.19 -3.42 -5.55
N GLY A 142 -10.31 -3.30 -4.56
CA GLY A 142 -9.35 -2.21 -4.52
C GLY A 142 -7.96 -2.63 -4.05
N ILE A 143 -6.96 -1.93 -4.59
CA ILE A 143 -5.56 -2.02 -4.18
C ILE A 143 -5.03 -0.59 -4.03
N ASP A 144 -4.52 -0.24 -2.84
CA ASP A 144 -3.92 1.07 -2.59
C ASP A 144 -2.42 0.88 -2.32
N LEU A 145 -1.57 1.50 -3.14
CA LEU A 145 -0.12 1.32 -3.11
C LEU A 145 0.53 2.44 -2.30
N HIS A 146 1.26 2.05 -1.25
CA HIS A 146 1.91 2.93 -0.29
C HIS A 146 3.41 2.66 -0.17
N THR A 147 4.10 3.59 0.48
CA THR A 147 5.45 3.38 1.02
C THR A 147 5.45 3.57 2.54
N ALA A 148 6.61 3.33 3.17
CA ALA A 148 6.81 3.75 4.54
C ALA A 148 6.67 5.28 4.68
N ALA A 149 6.33 5.73 5.89
CA ALA A 149 6.30 7.16 6.20
C ALA A 149 7.73 7.74 6.28
N ILE A 150 7.84 9.07 6.36
CA ILE A 150 9.11 9.79 6.49
C ILE A 150 10.06 9.14 7.51
N ARG A 151 11.36 9.04 7.16
CA ARG A 151 12.44 8.42 7.94
C ARG A 151 12.21 6.95 8.26
N ARG A 152 11.50 6.22 7.39
CA ARG A 152 11.24 4.79 7.53
C ARG A 152 11.35 4.10 6.19
N THR A 153 11.67 2.82 6.24
CA THR A 153 11.57 1.91 5.11
C THR A 153 10.75 0.70 5.50
N ASN A 154 9.99 0.15 4.55
CA ASN A 154 9.23 -1.08 4.71
C ASN A 154 9.73 -2.14 3.72
N TYR A 155 9.87 -3.37 4.20
CA TYR A 155 9.88 -4.52 3.32
C TYR A 155 8.51 -4.64 2.64
N PRO A 156 8.44 -5.01 1.33
CA PRO A 156 7.18 -5.16 0.64
C PRO A 156 6.21 -6.08 1.39
N ASN A 157 5.08 -5.55 1.81
CA ASN A 157 4.06 -6.29 2.55
C ASN A 157 2.66 -5.85 2.16
N VAL A 158 1.70 -6.77 2.29
CA VAL A 158 0.27 -6.48 2.08
C VAL A 158 -0.43 -6.38 3.42
N ARG A 159 -1.42 -5.48 3.52
CA ARG A 159 -2.26 -5.34 4.72
C ARG A 159 -3.73 -5.35 4.35
N GLY A 160 -4.53 -6.12 5.09
CA GLY A 160 -5.97 -6.24 4.90
C GLY A 160 -6.68 -6.73 6.14
N ASP A 161 -7.99 -6.56 6.20
CA ASP A 161 -8.85 -7.22 7.19
C ASP A 161 -9.10 -8.66 6.75
N LEU A 162 -8.26 -9.57 7.20
CA LEU A 162 -8.32 -10.98 6.79
C LEU A 162 -9.53 -11.74 7.39
N SER A 163 -10.32 -11.10 8.25
CA SER A 163 -11.62 -11.65 8.68
C SER A 163 -12.65 -11.62 7.55
N ASN A 164 -12.47 -10.71 6.57
CA ASN A 164 -13.26 -10.67 5.34
C ASN A 164 -12.68 -11.67 4.32
N PRO A 165 -13.42 -12.72 3.90
CA PRO A 165 -12.93 -13.74 2.98
C PRO A 165 -12.45 -13.18 1.63
N ALA A 166 -13.10 -12.15 1.09
CA ALA A 166 -12.73 -11.54 -0.18
C ALA A 166 -11.42 -10.73 -0.05
N VAL A 167 -11.23 -10.02 1.07
CA VAL A 167 -9.95 -9.34 1.38
C VAL A 167 -8.83 -10.36 1.55
N ARG A 168 -9.08 -11.44 2.31
CA ARG A 168 -8.11 -12.54 2.49
C ARG A 168 -7.71 -13.14 1.14
N ARG A 169 -8.67 -13.40 0.25
CA ARG A 169 -8.43 -13.95 -1.09
C ARG A 169 -7.46 -13.06 -1.87
N ILE A 170 -7.77 -11.78 -2.05
CA ILE A 170 -6.92 -10.88 -2.86
C ILE A 170 -5.59 -10.54 -2.17
N ALA A 171 -5.53 -10.51 -0.83
CA ALA A 171 -4.28 -10.32 -0.09
C ALA A 171 -3.32 -11.51 -0.26
N THR A 172 -3.85 -12.73 -0.24
CA THR A 172 -3.08 -13.95 -0.52
C THR A 172 -2.64 -14.01 -1.97
N ALA A 173 -3.56 -13.74 -2.91
CA ALA A 173 -3.29 -13.76 -4.33
C ALA A 173 -2.24 -12.72 -4.75
N PHE A 174 -2.14 -11.58 -4.08
CA PHE A 174 -1.14 -10.54 -4.35
C PHE A 174 0.29 -11.12 -4.35
N GLY A 175 0.57 -12.13 -3.53
CA GLY A 175 1.82 -12.88 -3.55
C GLY A 175 2.99 -12.17 -2.87
N SER A 176 2.74 -11.30 -1.89
CA SER A 176 3.78 -10.80 -0.98
C SER A 176 4.14 -11.86 0.06
N GLU A 177 5.42 -11.93 0.43
CA GLU A 177 5.91 -12.82 1.48
C GLU A 177 5.31 -12.53 2.87
N ILE A 178 4.92 -11.28 3.11
CA ILE A 178 4.38 -10.83 4.39
C ILE A 178 2.98 -10.25 4.17
N VAL A 179 2.00 -10.80 4.91
CA VAL A 179 0.63 -10.30 4.94
C VAL A 179 0.25 -9.94 6.37
N LEU A 180 -0.08 -8.69 6.63
CA LEU A 180 -0.50 -8.21 7.96
C LEU A 180 -2.03 -8.17 8.05
N ASN A 181 -2.57 -8.83 9.08
CA ASN A 181 -3.98 -8.74 9.40
C ASN A 181 -4.31 -7.44 10.14
N GLY A 182 -5.37 -6.76 9.72
CA GLY A 182 -5.90 -5.59 10.40
C GLY A 182 -6.77 -4.70 9.55
N GLN A 183 -7.82 -4.17 10.17
CA GLN A 183 -8.81 -3.31 9.49
C GLN A 183 -8.25 -1.95 9.05
N GLY A 184 -7.17 -1.49 9.70
CA GLY A 184 -6.66 -0.14 9.52
C GLY A 184 -7.43 0.90 10.34
N PRO A 185 -6.94 2.14 10.37
CA PRO A 185 -7.56 3.22 11.13
C PRO A 185 -8.86 3.69 10.46
N GLY A 186 -9.77 4.26 11.27
CA GLY A 186 -10.96 4.94 10.77
C GLY A 186 -10.61 6.07 9.80
N GLY A 187 -11.42 6.25 8.76
CA GLY A 187 -11.18 7.24 7.71
C GLY A 187 -10.12 6.85 6.68
N ALA A 188 -9.51 5.66 6.76
CA ALA A 188 -8.62 5.15 5.74
C ALA A 188 -9.41 4.60 4.53
N LEU A 189 -8.96 4.88 3.30
CA LEU A 189 -9.60 4.43 2.07
C LEU A 189 -9.93 2.93 2.11
N ARG A 190 -8.94 2.09 2.44
CA ARG A 190 -9.09 0.64 2.54
C ARG A 190 -10.24 0.21 3.46
N ARG A 191 -10.28 0.79 4.68
CA ARG A 191 -11.29 0.43 5.68
C ARG A 191 -12.67 0.85 5.24
N GLU A 192 -12.82 2.08 4.80
CA GLU A 192 -14.12 2.63 4.40
C GLU A 192 -14.65 1.95 3.12
N ALA A 193 -13.77 1.59 2.17
CA ALA A 193 -14.13 0.81 0.99
C ALA A 193 -14.66 -0.59 1.36
N CYS A 194 -13.97 -1.30 2.27
CA CYS A 194 -14.45 -2.59 2.77
C CYS A 194 -15.83 -2.49 3.44
N GLN A 195 -16.11 -1.40 4.18
CA GLN A 195 -17.41 -1.20 4.85
C GLN A 195 -18.58 -1.03 3.89
N VAL A 196 -18.33 -0.55 2.67
CA VAL A 196 -19.36 -0.39 1.62
C VAL A 196 -19.37 -1.55 0.62
N GLY A 197 -18.69 -2.67 0.94
CA GLY A 197 -18.71 -3.88 0.12
C GLY A 197 -17.70 -3.91 -1.02
N CYS A 198 -16.66 -3.05 -1.00
CA CYS A 198 -15.52 -3.09 -1.92
C CYS A 198 -14.26 -3.60 -1.18
N PRO A 199 -14.01 -4.92 -1.16
CA PRO A 199 -12.81 -5.51 -0.55
C PRO A 199 -11.54 -4.85 -1.07
N THR A 200 -10.77 -4.26 -0.16
CA THR A 200 -9.61 -3.46 -0.51
C THR A 200 -8.42 -3.82 0.37
N ILE A 201 -7.25 -3.95 -0.25
CA ILE A 201 -5.96 -4.16 0.40
C ILE A 201 -5.06 -2.95 0.19
N ILE A 202 -4.02 -2.82 1.04
CA ILE A 202 -2.88 -1.95 0.75
C ILE A 202 -1.62 -2.78 0.59
N MET A 203 -0.74 -2.33 -0.29
CA MET A 203 0.65 -2.77 -0.34
C MET A 203 1.52 -1.65 0.19
N GLU A 204 2.45 -1.98 1.07
CA GLU A 204 3.45 -1.07 1.61
C GLU A 204 4.85 -1.53 1.22
N GLY A 205 5.69 -0.67 0.69
CA GLY A 205 7.07 -1.03 0.34
C GLY A 205 7.98 0.16 0.08
N GLY A 206 9.25 0.06 0.51
CA GLY A 206 10.28 1.06 0.30
C GLY A 206 10.11 2.34 1.11
N GLU A 207 10.70 3.43 0.61
CA GLU A 207 10.78 4.74 1.25
C GLU A 207 10.06 5.82 0.44
N ILE A 208 9.71 6.93 1.11
CA ILE A 208 9.23 8.15 0.44
C ILE A 208 10.31 8.75 -0.48
N TRP A 209 9.85 9.56 -1.44
CA TRP A 209 10.67 10.31 -2.41
C TRP A 209 11.58 9.44 -3.29
N LYS A 210 11.30 8.14 -3.35
CA LYS A 210 12.02 7.18 -4.18
C LYS A 210 11.07 6.44 -5.11
N VAL A 211 11.62 6.02 -6.24
CA VAL A 211 11.05 5.00 -7.12
C VAL A 211 12.06 3.87 -7.15
N GLU A 212 11.83 2.85 -6.33
CA GLU A 212 12.74 1.74 -6.10
C GLU A 212 12.35 0.58 -7.03
N PRO A 213 13.20 0.17 -7.99
CA PRO A 213 12.82 -0.80 -9.02
C PRO A 213 12.22 -2.10 -8.48
N ASP A 214 12.81 -2.67 -7.42
CA ASP A 214 12.35 -3.92 -6.83
C ASP A 214 10.97 -3.78 -6.17
N VAL A 215 10.70 -2.62 -5.54
CA VAL A 215 9.41 -2.32 -4.93
C VAL A 215 8.35 -2.11 -6.00
N VAL A 216 8.70 -1.40 -7.07
CA VAL A 216 7.83 -1.18 -8.24
C VAL A 216 7.47 -2.51 -8.90
N ALA A 217 8.48 -3.35 -9.17
CA ALA A 217 8.26 -4.67 -9.76
C ALA A 217 7.39 -5.58 -8.88
N ASN A 218 7.60 -5.55 -7.55
CA ASN A 218 6.79 -6.28 -6.59
C ASN A 218 5.32 -5.81 -6.59
N ALA A 219 5.10 -4.49 -6.60
CA ALA A 219 3.76 -3.91 -6.64
C ALA A 219 3.03 -4.25 -7.95
N ALA A 220 3.68 -4.07 -9.11
CA ALA A 220 3.10 -4.36 -10.41
C ALA A 220 2.79 -5.86 -10.58
N ARG A 221 3.71 -6.76 -10.16
CA ARG A 221 3.47 -8.21 -10.13
C ARG A 221 2.26 -8.55 -9.24
N GLY A 222 2.19 -7.96 -8.04
CA GLY A 222 1.09 -8.22 -7.12
C GLY A 222 -0.27 -7.78 -7.67
N VAL A 223 -0.34 -6.64 -8.35
CA VAL A 223 -1.55 -6.21 -9.06
C VAL A 223 -1.94 -7.23 -10.14
N ARG A 224 -0.98 -7.65 -11.00
CA ARG A 224 -1.25 -8.68 -12.02
C ARG A 224 -1.75 -9.98 -11.41
N ASN A 225 -1.19 -10.39 -10.27
CA ASN A 225 -1.61 -11.59 -9.55
C ASN A 225 -3.06 -11.51 -9.06
N VAL A 226 -3.47 -10.38 -8.49
CA VAL A 226 -4.88 -10.17 -8.11
C VAL A 226 -5.79 -10.21 -9.33
N LEU A 227 -5.39 -9.59 -10.45
CA LEU A 227 -6.16 -9.64 -11.70
C LEU A 227 -6.27 -11.08 -12.25
N ARG A 228 -5.20 -11.90 -12.15
CA ARG A 228 -5.23 -13.33 -12.52
C ARG A 228 -6.17 -14.15 -11.62
N ASP A 229 -6.12 -13.92 -10.30
CA ASP A 229 -6.99 -14.58 -9.33
C ASP A 229 -8.48 -14.24 -9.56
N LEU A 230 -8.75 -13.02 -10.03
CA LEU A 230 -10.10 -12.57 -10.40
C LEU A 230 -10.48 -12.95 -11.85
N GLU A 231 -9.66 -13.75 -12.53
CA GLU A 231 -9.87 -14.20 -13.92
C GLU A 231 -9.95 -13.01 -14.92
N MET A 232 -9.32 -11.90 -14.59
CA MET A 232 -9.23 -10.70 -15.45
C MET A 232 -8.00 -10.74 -16.36
N LEU A 233 -6.99 -11.53 -16.03
CA LEU A 233 -5.80 -11.81 -16.84
C LEU A 233 -5.61 -13.31 -16.99
N GLY A 234 -4.99 -13.72 -18.10
CA GLY A 234 -4.63 -15.13 -18.33
C GLY A 234 -3.50 -15.61 -17.42
N GLY A 235 -3.48 -16.93 -17.19
CA GLY A 235 -2.46 -17.61 -16.37
C GLY A 235 -2.75 -17.60 -14.87
N PRO A 236 -2.04 -18.43 -14.10
CA PRO A 236 -2.16 -18.46 -12.64
C PRO A 236 -1.38 -17.29 -11.99
N PRO A 237 -1.75 -16.90 -10.76
CA PRO A 237 -0.93 -15.99 -9.97
C PRO A 237 0.48 -16.57 -9.69
N GLU A 238 1.48 -15.71 -9.73
CA GLU A 238 2.84 -16.07 -9.35
C GLU A 238 2.95 -16.16 -7.83
N GLN A 239 3.19 -17.37 -7.32
CA GLN A 239 3.27 -17.60 -5.90
C GLN A 239 4.58 -17.08 -5.31
N ALA A 240 4.51 -16.44 -4.12
CA ALA A 240 5.71 -16.22 -3.33
C ALA A 240 6.28 -17.58 -2.85
N PRO A 241 7.60 -17.69 -2.63
CA PRO A 241 8.21 -18.92 -2.13
C PRO A 241 7.64 -19.36 -0.77
N TYR A 242 7.17 -18.42 0.00
CA TYR A 242 6.42 -18.62 1.24
C TYR A 242 5.55 -17.40 1.52
N GLN A 243 4.60 -17.53 2.44
CA GLN A 243 3.78 -16.40 2.89
C GLN A 243 3.56 -16.48 4.40
N VAL A 244 3.95 -15.42 5.12
CA VAL A 244 3.75 -15.27 6.56
C VAL A 244 2.55 -14.38 6.81
N ILE A 245 1.53 -14.91 7.49
CA ILE A 245 0.40 -14.12 7.98
C ILE A 245 0.75 -13.61 9.38
N VAL A 246 0.88 -12.30 9.50
CA VAL A 246 1.19 -11.61 10.75
C VAL A 246 -0.10 -11.12 11.39
N GLU A 247 -0.51 -11.77 12.47
CA GLU A 247 -1.69 -11.36 13.27
C GLU A 247 -1.35 -10.27 14.29
N THR A 248 -0.10 -10.23 14.76
CA THR A 248 0.36 -9.29 15.78
C THR A 248 1.69 -8.68 15.37
N SER A 249 1.80 -7.36 15.48
CA SER A 249 3.05 -6.66 15.25
C SER A 249 3.35 -5.66 16.37
N LYS A 250 4.62 -5.35 16.56
CA LYS A 250 5.09 -4.42 17.60
C LYS A 250 6.25 -3.57 17.09
N TRP A 251 6.25 -2.30 17.47
CA TRP A 251 7.41 -1.44 17.33
C TRP A 251 8.35 -1.60 18.52
N VAL A 252 9.59 -2.01 18.24
CA VAL A 252 10.71 -1.81 19.17
C VAL A 252 11.04 -0.31 19.15
N ARG A 253 11.14 0.27 20.34
CA ARG A 253 11.36 1.71 20.52
C ARG A 253 12.66 2.01 21.24
N ALA A 254 13.28 3.15 20.92
CA ALA A 254 14.45 3.61 21.65
C ALA A 254 14.08 3.93 23.10
N GLU A 255 14.78 3.31 24.05
CA GLU A 255 14.60 3.59 25.49
C GLU A 255 15.35 4.86 25.90
N LYS A 256 16.46 5.12 25.25
CA LYS A 256 17.34 6.29 25.51
C LYS A 256 17.61 7.03 24.21
N GLY A 257 17.81 8.33 24.30
CA GLY A 257 18.30 9.12 23.17
C GLY A 257 19.71 8.70 22.78
N GLY A 258 20.03 8.67 21.48
CA GLY A 258 21.35 8.31 21.03
C GLY A 258 21.43 8.01 19.53
N PHE A 259 22.57 7.44 19.15
CA PHE A 259 22.84 6.99 17.80
C PHE A 259 22.66 5.48 17.70
N LEU A 260 21.94 5.02 16.66
CA LEU A 260 21.57 3.64 16.46
C LEU A 260 22.50 2.97 15.45
N GLN A 261 23.10 1.86 15.85
CA GLN A 261 23.77 0.92 14.95
C GLN A 261 22.84 -0.28 14.77
N PHE A 262 22.30 -0.47 13.57
CA PHE A 262 21.37 -1.54 13.28
C PHE A 262 22.12 -2.87 13.03
N HIS A 263 21.51 -3.98 13.47
CA HIS A 263 22.01 -5.35 13.28
C HIS A 263 21.09 -6.19 12.42
N VAL A 264 19.97 -5.63 12.00
CA VAL A 264 18.96 -6.29 11.16
C VAL A 264 18.55 -5.39 10.01
N GLN A 265 17.89 -5.97 9.00
CA GLN A 265 17.36 -5.25 7.83
C GLN A 265 15.90 -5.64 7.56
N PRO A 266 15.14 -4.80 6.83
CA PRO A 266 13.78 -5.13 6.44
C PRO A 266 13.70 -6.47 5.72
N GLY A 267 12.69 -7.28 6.10
CA GLY A 267 12.48 -8.61 5.57
C GLY A 267 13.21 -9.71 6.33
N GLU A 268 14.22 -9.42 7.14
CA GLU A 268 14.96 -10.43 7.89
C GLU A 268 14.08 -11.15 8.91
N VAL A 269 14.29 -12.44 9.08
CA VAL A 269 13.68 -13.26 10.13
C VAL A 269 14.64 -13.36 11.29
N ILE A 270 14.16 -13.04 12.48
CA ILE A 270 14.96 -12.94 13.71
C ILE A 270 14.29 -13.70 14.86
N VAL A 271 15.10 -14.16 15.78
CA VAL A 271 14.64 -14.89 16.97
C VAL A 271 14.52 -13.96 18.18
N LYS A 272 13.71 -14.36 19.16
CA LYS A 272 13.58 -13.66 20.44
C LYS A 272 14.95 -13.48 21.12
N GLY A 273 15.20 -12.26 21.61
CA GLY A 273 16.47 -11.89 22.25
C GLY A 273 17.58 -11.50 21.28
N GLN A 274 17.37 -11.67 19.97
CA GLN A 274 18.36 -11.22 18.97
C GLN A 274 18.45 -9.69 18.99
N PRO A 275 19.69 -9.11 19.03
CA PRO A 275 19.90 -7.67 18.92
C PRO A 275 19.35 -7.11 17.61
N VAL A 276 18.50 -6.09 17.68
CA VAL A 276 18.01 -5.35 16.49
C VAL A 276 18.80 -4.06 16.27
N ALA A 277 19.26 -3.42 17.35
CA ALA A 277 20.13 -2.25 17.27
C ALA A 277 20.91 -2.04 18.57
N THR A 278 22.12 -1.51 18.48
CA THR A 278 22.88 -0.96 19.60
C THR A 278 22.69 0.55 19.63
N ASN A 279 22.26 1.09 20.75
CA ASN A 279 22.17 2.53 21.00
C ASN A 279 23.44 3.03 21.67
N THR A 280 24.09 4.02 21.09
CA THR A 280 25.32 4.63 21.60
C THR A 280 25.11 6.13 21.88
N ASN A 281 25.99 6.73 22.66
CA ASN A 281 26.11 8.18 22.71
C ASN A 281 26.92 8.70 21.51
N LEU A 282 27.03 10.01 21.35
CA LEU A 282 27.77 10.63 20.24
C LEU A 282 29.30 10.34 20.25
N LEU A 283 29.83 9.80 21.35
CA LEU A 283 31.22 9.34 21.45
C LEU A 283 31.39 7.85 21.15
N GLY A 284 30.31 7.17 20.66
CA GLY A 284 30.32 5.78 20.31
C GLY A 284 30.25 4.82 21.51
N ARG A 285 30.01 5.32 22.74
CA ARG A 285 29.91 4.45 23.92
C ARG A 285 28.50 3.88 23.99
N GLU A 286 28.41 2.56 24.13
CA GLU A 286 27.15 1.84 24.27
C GLU A 286 26.32 2.35 25.47
N ARG A 287 25.01 2.45 25.27
CA ARG A 287 24.03 2.84 26.28
C ARG A 287 23.00 1.76 26.57
N CYS A 288 22.56 1.05 25.53
CA CYS A 288 21.69 -0.12 25.63
C CYS A 288 21.65 -0.86 24.29
N ILE A 289 21.31 -2.15 24.37
CA ILE A 289 20.98 -2.98 23.21
C ILE A 289 19.46 -3.10 23.14
N LEU A 290 18.91 -2.93 21.96
CA LEU A 290 17.50 -3.16 21.66
C LEU A 290 17.36 -4.56 21.09
N GLU A 291 16.51 -5.39 21.68
CA GLU A 291 16.35 -6.80 21.32
C GLU A 291 14.95 -7.11 20.81
N ALA A 292 14.84 -8.17 20.02
CA ALA A 292 13.57 -8.72 19.56
C ALA A 292 12.78 -9.32 20.74
N PRO A 293 11.54 -8.90 21.00
CA PRO A 293 10.76 -9.41 22.13
C PRO A 293 10.15 -10.80 21.89
N PHE A 294 10.15 -11.28 20.65
CA PHE A 294 9.62 -12.55 20.16
C PHE A 294 10.25 -12.91 18.82
N ASP A 295 10.05 -14.14 18.35
CA ASP A 295 10.45 -14.56 17.01
C ASP A 295 9.64 -13.77 15.98
N ALA A 296 10.33 -13.12 15.03
CA ALA A 296 9.71 -12.10 14.19
C ALA A 296 10.28 -12.05 12.77
N VAL A 297 9.49 -11.46 11.88
CA VAL A 297 9.97 -10.88 10.63
C VAL A 297 10.05 -9.36 10.77
N VAL A 298 11.13 -8.76 10.28
CA VAL A 298 11.33 -7.31 10.26
C VAL A 298 10.49 -6.72 9.13
N ILE A 299 9.36 -6.10 9.49
CA ILE A 299 8.44 -5.47 8.51
C ILE A 299 9.01 -4.16 8.00
N GLY A 300 9.64 -3.39 8.88
CA GLY A 300 10.22 -2.10 8.51
C GLY A 300 11.03 -1.50 9.67
N MET A 301 11.73 -0.43 9.41
CA MET A 301 12.57 0.20 10.40
C MET A 301 12.80 1.68 10.10
N THR A 302 13.32 2.42 11.09
CA THR A 302 13.75 3.79 10.85
C THR A 302 15.01 3.82 9.98
N THR A 303 15.06 4.77 9.05
CA THR A 303 16.25 5.05 8.24
C THR A 303 17.10 6.16 8.86
N LEU A 304 16.59 6.85 9.89
CA LEU A 304 17.35 7.83 10.66
C LEU A 304 18.10 7.11 11.79
N PRO A 305 19.44 7.07 11.78
CA PRO A 305 20.22 6.35 12.78
C PRO A 305 20.37 7.14 14.09
N ALA A 306 19.45 8.04 14.39
CA ALA A 306 19.42 8.81 15.63
C ALA A 306 17.97 8.89 16.13
N GLY A 307 17.77 8.69 17.42
CA GLY A 307 16.43 8.69 17.99
C GLY A 307 16.39 9.25 19.39
N SER A 308 15.25 9.84 19.72
CA SER A 308 14.87 10.26 21.08
C SER A 308 14.18 9.10 21.82
N PRO A 309 14.09 9.13 23.15
CA PRO A 309 13.32 8.14 23.89
C PRO A 309 11.89 8.04 23.40
N GLY A 310 11.41 6.81 23.17
CA GLY A 310 10.07 6.52 22.67
C GLY A 310 9.95 6.49 21.14
N GLU A 311 10.94 6.95 20.37
CA GLU A 311 10.89 6.86 18.91
C GLU A 311 10.91 5.41 18.41
N PRO A 312 10.12 5.07 17.37
CA PRO A 312 10.08 3.74 16.80
C PRO A 312 11.35 3.44 16.01
N VAL A 313 11.97 2.29 16.29
CA VAL A 313 13.23 1.85 15.68
C VAL A 313 12.98 0.75 14.66
N CYS A 314 12.29 -0.32 15.05
CA CYS A 314 12.06 -1.49 14.22
C CYS A 314 10.62 -1.99 14.40
N HIS A 315 9.93 -2.25 13.29
CA HIS A 315 8.58 -2.82 13.26
C HIS A 315 8.67 -4.32 13.03
N LEU A 316 8.30 -5.09 14.03
CA LEU A 316 8.41 -6.54 14.04
C LEU A 316 7.04 -7.19 13.92
N GLY A 317 6.89 -8.10 12.97
CA GLY A 317 5.73 -8.98 12.84
C GLY A 317 6.01 -10.31 13.54
N MET A 318 5.17 -10.69 14.51
CA MET A 318 5.29 -11.96 15.21
C MET A 318 5.08 -13.12 14.25
N LEU A 319 5.98 -14.07 14.25
CA LEU A 319 5.83 -15.30 13.47
C LEU A 319 4.71 -16.16 14.06
N PRO A 320 3.89 -16.83 13.22
CA PRO A 320 2.90 -17.79 13.68
C PRO A 320 3.55 -18.97 14.43
N GLU A 321 2.80 -19.59 15.36
CA GLU A 321 3.26 -20.82 16.02
C GLU A 321 3.57 -21.91 14.97
N GLY A 322 4.70 -22.60 15.16
CA GLY A 322 5.17 -23.64 14.24
C GLY A 322 5.89 -23.15 13.00
N PHE A 323 6.05 -21.86 12.85
CA PHE A 323 6.89 -21.29 11.79
C PHE A 323 8.36 -21.37 12.23
N ASP A 324 9.16 -22.17 11.49
CA ASP A 324 10.59 -22.34 11.80
C ASP A 324 11.41 -21.24 11.09
N PRO A 325 12.09 -20.35 11.85
CA PRO A 325 12.94 -19.31 11.29
C PRO A 325 14.07 -19.83 10.38
N GLU A 326 14.62 -21.02 10.65
CA GLU A 326 15.69 -21.61 9.84
C GLU A 326 15.17 -22.01 8.45
N THR A 327 13.97 -22.55 8.37
CA THR A 327 13.32 -22.89 7.09
C THR A 327 13.12 -21.64 6.23
N LEU A 328 12.71 -20.51 6.82
CA LEU A 328 12.57 -19.25 6.07
C LEU A 328 13.92 -18.71 5.56
N HIS A 329 14.98 -18.83 6.37
CA HIS A 329 16.33 -18.47 5.96
C HIS A 329 16.82 -19.29 4.76
N GLN A 330 16.52 -20.58 4.73
CA GLN A 330 16.90 -21.48 3.63
C GLN A 330 16.12 -21.16 2.36
N LEU A 331 14.81 -20.88 2.44
CA LEU A 331 13.98 -20.49 1.30
C LEU A 331 14.44 -19.18 0.65
N ARG A 332 14.92 -18.22 1.45
CA ARG A 332 15.50 -16.96 0.94
C ARG A 332 16.90 -17.14 0.38
N GLY A 333 17.74 -17.95 1.03
CA GLY A 333 19.12 -18.20 0.59
C GLY A 333 19.23 -18.95 -0.73
N GLY A 334 18.23 -19.76 -1.09
CA GLY A 334 18.15 -20.46 -2.37
C GLY A 334 17.92 -19.52 -3.55
N THR A 335 17.14 -18.46 -3.37
CA THR A 335 16.80 -17.49 -4.42
C THR A 335 17.93 -16.50 -4.74
N GLN A 336 18.87 -16.27 -3.81
CA GLN A 336 20.02 -15.37 -4.05
C GLN A 336 21.20 -16.04 -4.80
N ARG A 337 21.23 -17.38 -4.91
CA ARG A 337 22.32 -18.11 -5.60
C ARG A 337 22.10 -18.31 -7.09
N GLU A 338 20.91 -18.08 -7.61
CA GLU A 338 20.62 -18.22 -9.06
C GLU A 338 20.71 -16.88 -9.84
N ALA A 339 20.99 -15.76 -9.16
CA ALA A 339 21.05 -14.42 -9.77
C ALA A 339 22.47 -13.84 -9.88
N THR A 340 23.53 -14.69 -9.87
CA THR A 340 24.91 -14.26 -10.14
C THR A 340 25.48 -14.88 -11.39
#